data_089d5f8913e3fe799bc4872d10f1dd22
#
_entry.id   089d5f8913e3fe799bc4872d10f1dd22
#
_cell.length_a   1.000
_cell.length_b   1.000
_cell.length_c   1.000
_cell.angle_alpha   90.00
_cell.angle_beta   90.00
_cell.angle_gamma   90.00
#
_symmetry.space_group_name_H-M   'P 1'
#
loop_
_entity.id
_entity.type
_entity.pdbx_description
1 polymer ?
#
loop_
_entity_poly.entity_id
_entity_poly.type
_entity_poly.pdbx_seq_one_letter_code
_entity_poly.pdbx_strand_id
1 'polypeptide(L)'
;MLVSLSYRPRGSIIERIDPRARWIASILMLFAIVQFWDIRFLLFFFILAVAQYIATRLTWEETRRAWTIIIIIVASMVIINTLITSSGTVGQVMQAGHAILQLHFRVPLVGWMIRFDLTIERLWFALAQMLRILSIAMFFMVIPFTMDPRIYGITFRGMGLPDRLAFTMDLAFRFIPTLTRDFSVTLDAQRARGYEIERTKGGLIAQVRKVVPLVVPVTMNSILTGEDVVNAMDLRCFGLHARTWIQTLQYRWYDFAIIGFSVATLVAAIVIQPVFHIGGFWVPAWIIPG
;
A
#
# COMPACT_ATOMS: atom_id res chain seq x y z
N MET A 1 -11.10 20.07 4.49
CA MET A 1 -9.65 19.79 4.49
C MET A 1 -9.36 18.87 3.31
N LEU A 2 -9.07 19.47 2.16
CA LEU A 2 -8.78 18.77 0.92
C LEU A 2 -7.28 18.46 0.89
N VAL A 3 -6.95 17.17 0.85
CA VAL A 3 -5.62 16.60 0.62
C VAL A 3 -4.46 17.31 1.33
N SER A 4 -4.30 17.10 2.62
CA SER A 4 -2.99 17.31 3.24
C SER A 4 -2.12 16.13 2.80
N LEU A 5 -1.17 16.36 1.90
CA LEU A 5 -0.09 15.41 1.65
C LEU A 5 0.56 15.14 3.01
N SER A 6 0.46 13.89 3.49
CA SER A 6 0.78 13.51 4.88
C SER A 6 2.26 13.59 5.25
N TYR A 7 3.13 14.03 4.32
CA TYR A 7 4.55 14.16 4.59
C TYR A 7 4.84 15.36 5.50
N ARG A 8 5.54 15.10 6.61
CA ARG A 8 6.14 16.11 7.49
C ARG A 8 7.58 15.69 7.78
N PRO A 9 8.58 16.57 7.55
CA PRO A 9 9.97 16.22 7.87
C PRO A 9 10.14 16.05 9.38
N ARG A 10 10.61 14.86 9.81
CA ARG A 10 10.78 14.49 11.22
C ARG A 10 12.22 14.26 11.59
N GLY A 11 13.14 14.26 10.61
CA GLY A 11 14.54 13.94 10.84
C GLY A 11 14.75 12.50 11.31
N SER A 12 13.85 11.59 10.95
CA SER A 12 13.96 10.16 11.32
C SER A 12 15.15 9.50 10.61
N ILE A 13 15.64 8.40 11.20
CA ILE A 13 16.74 7.62 10.60
C ILE A 13 16.36 7.17 9.19
N ILE A 14 15.11 6.80 8.97
CA ILE A 14 14.60 6.32 7.69
C ILE A 14 14.53 7.44 6.64
N GLU A 15 14.27 8.68 7.02
CA GLU A 15 14.30 9.82 6.09
C GLU A 15 15.70 10.12 5.53
N ARG A 16 16.77 9.70 6.25
CA ARG A 16 18.16 9.86 5.79
C ARG A 16 18.55 8.84 4.72
N ILE A 17 17.82 7.73 4.61
CA ILE A 17 18.04 6.67 3.63
C ILE A 17 17.55 7.16 2.26
N ASP A 18 18.32 6.87 1.19
CA ASP A 18 17.92 7.21 -0.17
C ASP A 18 16.52 6.61 -0.49
N PRO A 19 15.57 7.42 -1.02
CA PRO A 19 14.23 6.96 -1.37
C PRO A 19 14.21 5.74 -2.28
N ARG A 20 15.18 5.63 -3.21
CA ARG A 20 15.32 4.47 -4.10
C ARG A 20 15.61 3.19 -3.32
N ALA A 21 16.53 3.28 -2.34
CA ALA A 21 16.88 2.14 -1.50
C ALA A 21 15.66 1.66 -0.68
N ARG A 22 14.84 2.58 -0.17
CA ARG A 22 13.62 2.24 0.56
C ARG A 22 12.60 1.50 -0.30
N TRP A 23 12.36 1.97 -1.53
CA TRP A 23 11.46 1.30 -2.47
C TRP A 23 11.97 -0.09 -2.85
N ILE A 24 13.24 -0.20 -3.24
CA ILE A 24 13.86 -1.47 -3.63
C ILE A 24 13.81 -2.45 -2.45
N ALA A 25 14.20 -2.02 -1.26
CA ALA A 25 14.17 -2.86 -0.07
C ALA A 25 12.75 -3.34 0.26
N SER A 26 11.75 -2.46 0.22
CA SER A 26 10.35 -2.85 0.49
C SER A 26 9.81 -3.85 -0.54
N ILE A 27 10.15 -3.69 -1.81
CA ILE A 27 9.75 -4.62 -2.88
C ILE A 27 10.45 -5.98 -2.69
N LEU A 28 11.75 -6.00 -2.41
CA LEU A 28 12.50 -7.24 -2.16
C LEU A 28 11.97 -7.98 -0.92
N MET A 29 11.66 -7.24 0.15
CA MET A 29 11.04 -7.80 1.36
C MET A 29 9.65 -8.37 1.09
N LEU A 30 8.84 -7.71 0.26
CA LEU A 30 7.54 -8.26 -0.16
C LEU A 30 7.72 -9.63 -0.82
N PHE A 31 8.62 -9.74 -1.79
CA PHE A 31 8.87 -11.02 -2.47
C PHE A 31 9.42 -12.08 -1.51
N ALA A 32 10.26 -11.70 -0.55
CA ALA A 32 10.76 -12.61 0.46
C ALA A 32 9.63 -13.11 1.41
N ILE A 33 8.75 -12.21 1.87
CA ILE A 33 7.64 -12.54 2.77
C ILE A 33 6.64 -13.49 2.10
N VAL A 34 6.35 -13.28 0.81
CA VAL A 34 5.39 -14.09 0.06
C VAL A 34 5.83 -15.56 -0.06
N GLN A 35 7.12 -15.84 -0.04
CA GLN A 35 7.66 -17.22 -0.14
C GLN A 35 7.31 -18.10 1.08
N PHE A 36 7.20 -17.52 2.29
CA PHE A 36 7.04 -18.30 3.51
C PHE A 36 5.58 -18.43 3.95
N TRP A 37 5.20 -19.65 4.36
CA TRP A 37 3.92 -19.95 5.00
C TRP A 37 4.08 -20.30 6.48
N ASP A 38 5.32 -20.51 6.93
CA ASP A 38 5.64 -20.83 8.32
C ASP A 38 5.63 -19.55 9.17
N ILE A 39 4.89 -19.61 10.27
CA ILE A 39 4.70 -18.49 11.20
C ILE A 39 6.02 -18.01 11.85
N ARG A 40 7.01 -18.87 11.96
CA ARG A 40 8.32 -18.54 12.54
C ARG A 40 9.06 -17.51 11.69
N PHE A 41 9.10 -17.73 10.38
CA PHE A 41 9.71 -16.78 9.45
C PHE A 41 8.87 -15.51 9.31
N LEU A 42 7.54 -15.65 9.29
CA LEU A 42 6.63 -14.50 9.24
C LEU A 42 6.77 -13.62 10.49
N LEU A 43 6.99 -14.21 11.66
CA LEU A 43 7.26 -13.46 12.89
C LEU A 43 8.56 -12.67 12.81
N PHE A 44 9.61 -13.24 12.22
CA PHE A 44 10.87 -12.52 11.96
C PHE A 44 10.64 -11.28 11.09
N PHE A 45 9.95 -11.43 9.96
CA PHE A 45 9.61 -10.32 9.08
C PHE A 45 8.71 -9.29 9.76
N PHE A 46 7.78 -9.74 10.58
CA PHE A 46 6.90 -8.87 11.35
C PHE A 46 7.69 -8.03 12.36
N ILE A 47 8.61 -8.62 13.10
CA ILE A 47 9.50 -7.90 14.03
C ILE A 47 10.34 -6.87 13.27
N LEU A 48 10.88 -7.23 12.12
CA LEU A 48 11.65 -6.32 11.26
C LEU A 48 10.78 -5.15 10.75
N ALA A 49 9.55 -5.43 10.32
CA ALA A 49 8.60 -4.41 9.90
C ALA A 49 8.22 -3.46 11.03
N VAL A 50 8.00 -4.00 12.24
CA VAL A 50 7.72 -3.21 13.46
C VAL A 50 8.92 -2.35 13.82
N ALA A 51 10.14 -2.90 13.77
CA ALA A 51 11.36 -2.14 14.03
C ALA A 51 11.53 -0.97 13.05
N GLN A 52 11.28 -1.22 11.75
CA GLN A 52 11.26 -0.17 10.73
C GLN A 52 10.20 0.89 11.05
N TYR A 53 8.97 0.48 11.40
CA TYR A 53 7.88 1.38 11.74
C TYR A 53 8.21 2.28 12.94
N ILE A 54 8.77 1.70 14.00
CA ILE A 54 9.21 2.46 15.20
C ILE A 54 10.32 3.46 14.84
N ALA A 55 11.27 3.05 13.98
CA ALA A 55 12.37 3.91 13.53
C ALA A 55 11.89 5.14 12.73
N THR A 56 10.69 5.11 12.16
CA THR A 56 10.09 6.26 11.44
C THR A 56 9.57 7.34 12.37
N ARG A 57 9.35 7.06 13.64
CA ARG A 57 8.74 7.99 14.61
C ARG A 57 7.39 8.53 14.16
N LEU A 58 6.58 7.69 13.49
CA LEU A 58 5.24 8.06 13.07
C LEU A 58 4.31 8.19 14.28
N THR A 59 3.52 9.26 14.32
CA THR A 59 2.51 9.44 15.38
C THR A 59 1.25 8.62 15.04
N TRP A 60 0.60 8.08 16.08
CA TRP A 60 -0.64 7.30 15.91
C TRP A 60 -1.75 8.10 15.22
N GLU A 61 -1.86 9.39 15.50
CA GLU A 61 -2.89 10.25 14.89
C GLU A 61 -2.79 10.34 13.37
N GLU A 62 -1.58 10.30 12.83
CA GLU A 62 -1.34 10.36 11.38
C GLU A 62 -1.63 9.03 10.70
N THR A 63 -1.30 7.94 11.35
CA THR A 63 -1.39 6.58 10.77
C THR A 63 -2.70 5.86 11.11
N ARG A 64 -3.49 6.35 12.09
CA ARG A 64 -4.73 5.69 12.53
C ARG A 64 -5.71 5.38 11.40
N ARG A 65 -5.85 6.28 10.41
CA ARG A 65 -6.74 6.06 9.26
C ARG A 65 -6.23 4.93 8.35
N ALA A 66 -4.92 4.91 8.10
CA ALA A 66 -4.29 3.84 7.34
C ALA A 66 -4.41 2.51 8.08
N TRP A 67 -4.18 2.50 9.39
CA TRP A 67 -4.36 1.32 10.24
C TRP A 67 -5.80 0.81 10.25
N THR A 68 -6.79 1.70 10.34
CA THR A 68 -8.20 1.30 10.29
C THR A 68 -8.51 0.56 8.98
N ILE A 69 -8.04 1.11 7.84
CA ILE A 69 -8.24 0.47 6.53
C ILE A 69 -7.52 -0.88 6.46
N ILE A 70 -6.26 -0.94 6.91
CA ILE A 70 -5.47 -2.17 6.91
C ILE A 70 -6.14 -3.24 7.77
N ILE A 71 -6.59 -2.90 8.98
CA ILE A 71 -7.27 -3.85 9.89
C ILE A 71 -8.57 -4.36 9.26
N ILE A 72 -9.37 -3.50 8.62
CA ILE A 72 -10.59 -3.93 7.93
C ILE A 72 -10.25 -4.89 6.79
N ILE A 73 -9.25 -4.59 5.98
CA ILE A 73 -8.82 -5.46 4.87
C ILE A 73 -8.29 -6.80 5.41
N VAL A 74 -7.45 -6.77 6.44
CA VAL A 74 -6.92 -7.99 7.07
C VAL A 74 -8.04 -8.84 7.65
N ALA A 75 -8.95 -8.24 8.40
CA ALA A 75 -10.09 -8.94 8.98
C ALA A 75 -11.00 -9.55 7.90
N SER A 76 -11.32 -8.78 6.86
CA SER A 76 -12.14 -9.30 5.74
C SER A 76 -11.45 -10.45 5.03
N MET A 77 -10.14 -10.34 4.78
CA MET A 77 -9.38 -11.38 4.10
C MET A 77 -9.24 -12.65 4.95
N VAL A 78 -9.03 -12.52 6.26
CA VAL A 78 -9.00 -13.65 7.19
C VAL A 78 -10.36 -14.34 7.20
N ILE A 79 -11.46 -13.59 7.30
CA ILE A 79 -12.83 -14.13 7.28
C ILE A 79 -13.10 -14.85 5.96
N ILE A 80 -12.81 -14.22 4.83
CA ILE A 80 -13.02 -14.79 3.50
C ILE A 80 -12.21 -16.07 3.31
N ASN A 81 -10.91 -16.06 3.67
CA ASN A 81 -10.09 -17.25 3.59
C ASN A 81 -10.59 -18.37 4.49
N THR A 82 -11.01 -18.08 5.72
CA THR A 82 -11.56 -19.07 6.65
C THR A 82 -12.85 -19.70 6.11
N LEU A 83 -13.67 -18.92 5.39
CA LEU A 83 -14.91 -19.39 4.78
C LEU A 83 -14.69 -20.20 3.48
N ILE A 84 -13.74 -19.75 2.62
CA ILE A 84 -13.56 -20.33 1.28
C ILE A 84 -12.58 -21.50 1.26
N THR A 85 -11.64 -21.58 2.20
CA THR A 85 -10.57 -22.61 2.21
C THR A 85 -11.10 -24.03 2.53
N SER A 86 -12.37 -24.29 2.31
CA SER A 86 -12.93 -25.65 2.40
C SER A 86 -12.61 -26.51 1.13
N SER A 87 -12.09 -25.92 0.06
CA SER A 87 -11.81 -26.60 -1.21
C SER A 87 -10.45 -26.24 -1.78
N GLY A 88 -9.52 -27.17 -1.80
CA GLY A 88 -8.19 -27.03 -2.42
C GLY A 88 -7.08 -27.84 -1.75
N THR A 89 -5.86 -27.82 -2.32
CA THR A 89 -4.68 -28.52 -1.77
C THR A 89 -4.35 -28.14 -0.33
N VAL A 90 -4.53 -26.88 0.03
CA VAL A 90 -4.41 -26.41 1.42
C VAL A 90 -5.57 -26.95 2.26
N GLY A 91 -6.76 -27.06 1.68
CA GLY A 91 -7.94 -27.63 2.34
C GLY A 91 -7.79 -29.12 2.67
N GLN A 92 -7.03 -29.90 1.87
CA GLN A 92 -6.82 -31.33 2.16
C GLN A 92 -5.91 -31.54 3.39
N VAL A 93 -4.90 -30.71 3.57
CA VAL A 93 -4.06 -30.73 4.78
C VAL A 93 -4.88 -30.27 6.02
N MET A 94 -5.85 -29.37 5.82
CA MET A 94 -6.71 -28.87 6.89
C MET A 94 -7.91 -29.78 7.20
N GLN A 95 -8.32 -30.65 6.27
CA GLN A 95 -9.43 -31.61 6.50
C GLN A 95 -9.06 -32.77 7.42
N ALA A 96 -7.77 -33.04 7.61
CA ALA A 96 -7.27 -34.03 8.57
C ALA A 96 -7.17 -33.48 10.00
N GLY A 97 -7.54 -32.21 10.22
CA GLY A 97 -7.35 -31.53 11.50
C GLY A 97 -8.49 -31.72 12.49
N HIS A 98 -8.16 -31.49 13.77
CA HIS A 98 -9.08 -31.62 14.90
C HIS A 98 -10.10 -30.45 14.90
N ALA A 99 -11.35 -30.75 14.60
CA ALA A 99 -12.43 -29.78 14.60
C ALA A 99 -12.81 -29.39 16.04
N ILE A 100 -12.60 -28.11 16.40
CA ILE A 100 -13.05 -27.55 17.68
C ILE A 100 -14.55 -27.23 17.64
N LEU A 101 -15.06 -26.78 16.52
CA LEU A 101 -16.44 -26.36 16.36
C LEU A 101 -16.92 -26.67 14.94
N GLN A 102 -17.95 -27.50 14.82
CA GLN A 102 -18.61 -27.79 13.54
C GLN A 102 -19.97 -27.08 13.52
N LEU A 103 -20.05 -25.99 12.76
CA LEU A 103 -21.29 -25.27 12.53
C LEU A 103 -21.78 -25.56 11.11
N HIS A 104 -22.87 -26.30 11.00
CA HIS A 104 -23.54 -26.57 9.73
C HIS A 104 -24.71 -25.58 9.54
N PHE A 105 -24.48 -24.57 8.71
CA PHE A 105 -25.52 -23.62 8.35
C PHE A 105 -26.06 -23.94 6.95
N ARG A 106 -27.33 -24.25 6.85
CA ARG A 106 -28.06 -24.38 5.57
C ARG A 106 -28.70 -23.03 5.26
N VAL A 107 -28.27 -22.37 4.19
CA VAL A 107 -28.93 -21.15 3.72
C VAL A 107 -30.14 -21.57 2.89
N PRO A 108 -31.39 -21.34 3.36
CA PRO A 108 -32.58 -21.88 2.73
C PRO A 108 -32.91 -21.30 1.35
N LEU A 109 -32.32 -20.13 0.99
CA LEU A 109 -32.60 -19.43 -0.26
C LEU A 109 -31.76 -19.87 -1.47
N VAL A 110 -30.59 -20.46 -1.29
CA VAL A 110 -29.64 -20.78 -2.39
C VAL A 110 -29.24 -22.25 -2.39
N GLY A 111 -29.66 -23.06 -1.41
CA GLY A 111 -29.31 -24.48 -1.31
C GLY A 111 -27.83 -24.77 -1.02
N TRP A 112 -27.02 -23.77 -0.73
CA TRP A 112 -25.62 -23.94 -0.40
C TRP A 112 -25.45 -24.37 1.05
N MET A 113 -24.74 -25.49 1.25
CA MET A 113 -24.26 -25.91 2.57
C MET A 113 -22.95 -25.21 2.85
N ILE A 114 -22.99 -24.18 3.67
CA ILE A 114 -21.77 -23.58 4.22
C ILE A 114 -21.38 -24.44 5.43
N ARG A 115 -20.34 -25.26 5.27
CA ARG A 115 -19.73 -26.01 6.37
C ARG A 115 -18.67 -25.12 7.00
N PHE A 116 -18.91 -24.66 8.19
CA PHE A 116 -18.00 -23.85 8.97
C PHE A 116 -17.32 -24.76 10.00
N ASP A 117 -16.21 -25.40 9.59
CA ASP A 117 -15.42 -26.23 10.47
C ASP A 117 -14.24 -25.39 10.98
N LEU A 118 -14.31 -24.91 12.21
CA LEU A 118 -13.21 -24.25 12.90
C LEU A 118 -12.24 -25.31 13.43
N THR A 119 -11.11 -25.47 12.72
CA THR A 119 -10.01 -26.32 13.14
C THR A 119 -8.86 -25.45 13.70
N ILE A 120 -8.04 -26.03 14.58
CA ILE A 120 -6.84 -25.36 15.13
C ILE A 120 -5.91 -24.92 13.99
N GLU A 121 -5.77 -25.76 12.99
CA GLU A 121 -4.95 -25.51 11.80
C GLU A 121 -5.44 -24.29 11.03
N ARG A 122 -6.74 -24.07 10.92
CA ARG A 122 -7.32 -22.87 10.28
C ARG A 122 -7.00 -21.60 11.04
N LEU A 123 -7.09 -21.63 12.37
CA LEU A 123 -6.70 -20.50 13.22
C LEU A 123 -5.21 -20.19 13.09
N TRP A 124 -4.38 -21.23 13.04
CA TRP A 124 -2.95 -21.08 12.83
C TRP A 124 -2.60 -20.48 11.47
N PHE A 125 -3.30 -20.94 10.42
CA PHE A 125 -3.19 -20.37 9.09
C PHE A 125 -3.66 -18.92 9.03
N ALA A 126 -4.79 -18.61 9.67
CA ALA A 126 -5.31 -17.25 9.77
C ALA A 126 -4.32 -16.32 10.47
N LEU A 127 -3.66 -16.77 11.54
CA LEU A 127 -2.62 -16.02 12.23
C LEU A 127 -1.39 -15.79 11.36
N ALA A 128 -0.93 -16.82 10.64
CA ALA A 128 0.18 -16.69 9.68
C ALA A 128 -0.16 -15.67 8.57
N GLN A 129 -1.38 -15.74 8.03
CA GLN A 129 -1.85 -14.81 7.00
C GLN A 129 -1.97 -13.37 7.53
N MET A 130 -2.45 -13.20 8.76
CA MET A 130 -2.51 -11.90 9.42
C MET A 130 -1.11 -11.29 9.58
N LEU A 131 -0.14 -12.05 10.09
CA LEU A 131 1.24 -11.59 10.24
C LEU A 131 1.87 -11.21 8.89
N ARG A 132 1.62 -12.00 7.84
CA ARG A 132 2.09 -11.73 6.49
C ARG A 132 1.59 -10.37 5.98
N ILE A 133 0.27 -10.17 5.99
CA ILE A 133 -0.34 -8.95 5.44
C ILE A 133 0.06 -7.74 6.26
N LEU A 134 0.10 -7.85 7.60
CA LEU A 134 0.55 -6.76 8.46
C LEU A 134 2.01 -6.38 8.19
N SER A 135 2.90 -7.37 8.02
CA SER A 135 4.32 -7.11 7.70
C SER A 135 4.45 -6.35 6.38
N ILE A 136 3.79 -6.82 5.32
CA ILE A 136 3.79 -6.17 4.02
C ILE A 136 3.22 -4.75 4.12
N ALA A 137 2.07 -4.61 4.78
CA ALA A 137 1.43 -3.32 4.97
C ALA A 137 2.33 -2.32 5.70
N MET A 138 3.04 -2.74 6.75
CA MET A 138 3.99 -1.89 7.46
C MET A 138 5.16 -1.44 6.59
N PHE A 139 5.76 -2.35 5.81
CA PHE A 139 6.86 -2.00 4.91
C PHE A 139 6.45 -0.93 3.90
N PHE A 140 5.26 -1.06 3.30
CA PHE A 140 4.79 -0.11 2.30
C PHE A 140 4.19 1.16 2.89
N MET A 141 3.56 1.09 4.08
CA MET A 141 2.96 2.25 4.72
C MET A 141 4.02 3.30 5.10
N VAL A 142 5.23 2.90 5.42
CA VAL A 142 6.33 3.80 5.77
C VAL A 142 6.68 4.75 4.63
N ILE A 143 6.61 4.29 3.37
CA ILE A 143 7.07 5.06 2.20
C ILE A 143 6.32 6.40 2.05
N PRO A 144 4.97 6.44 1.90
CA PRO A 144 4.25 7.69 1.68
C PRO A 144 4.31 8.67 2.86
N PHE A 145 4.56 8.18 4.08
CA PHE A 145 4.66 9.04 5.26
C PHE A 145 6.07 9.61 5.49
N THR A 146 7.11 9.00 4.88
CA THR A 146 8.51 9.40 5.09
C THR A 146 9.16 9.99 3.85
N MET A 147 8.44 10.09 2.75
CA MET A 147 8.95 10.57 1.48
C MET A 147 8.20 11.81 1.01
N ASP A 148 8.93 12.86 0.64
CA ASP A 148 8.33 14.06 0.03
C ASP A 148 7.75 13.69 -1.35
N PRO A 149 6.48 13.99 -1.62
CA PRO A 149 5.87 13.78 -2.93
C PRO A 149 6.65 14.41 -4.10
N ARG A 150 7.37 15.50 -3.86
CA ARG A 150 8.14 16.23 -4.87
C ARG A 150 9.35 15.46 -5.41
N ILE A 151 9.82 14.44 -4.69
CA ILE A 151 11.00 13.65 -5.09
C ILE A 151 10.64 12.29 -5.71
N TYR A 152 9.32 11.98 -5.86
CA TYR A 152 8.91 10.71 -6.47
C TYR A 152 9.41 10.55 -7.90
N GLY A 153 9.32 11.61 -8.74
CA GLY A 153 9.77 11.56 -10.13
C GLY A 153 11.25 11.20 -10.25
N ILE A 154 12.11 11.89 -9.50
CA ILE A 154 13.56 11.62 -9.52
C ILE A 154 13.91 10.25 -8.91
N THR A 155 13.14 9.80 -7.92
CA THR A 155 13.31 8.48 -7.31
C THR A 155 13.05 7.37 -8.30
N PHE A 156 11.91 7.40 -8.99
CA PHE A 156 11.56 6.38 -10.00
C PHE A 156 12.47 6.42 -11.22
N ARG A 157 12.91 7.62 -11.63
CA ARG A 157 13.97 7.74 -12.64
C ARG A 157 15.23 6.98 -12.23
N GLY A 158 15.68 7.18 -10.99
CA GLY A 158 16.84 6.49 -10.46
C GLY A 158 16.68 4.97 -10.33
N MET A 159 15.45 4.46 -10.39
CA MET A 159 15.12 3.04 -10.44
C MET A 159 14.98 2.49 -11.88
N GLY A 160 15.16 3.33 -12.91
CA GLY A 160 15.12 2.92 -14.32
C GLY A 160 13.89 3.40 -15.09
N LEU A 161 13.04 4.24 -14.50
CA LEU A 161 11.90 4.81 -15.22
C LEU A 161 12.40 5.81 -16.29
N PRO A 162 11.86 5.79 -17.53
CA PRO A 162 12.22 6.76 -18.57
C PRO A 162 12.02 8.21 -18.12
N ASP A 163 12.93 9.11 -18.53
CA ASP A 163 12.92 10.53 -18.15
C ASP A 163 11.56 11.22 -18.41
N ARG A 164 10.86 10.83 -19.47
CA ARG A 164 9.55 11.39 -19.82
C ARG A 164 8.52 11.09 -18.74
N LEU A 165 8.45 9.85 -18.28
CA LEU A 165 7.49 9.41 -17.25
C LEU A 165 7.86 10.00 -15.88
N ALA A 166 9.15 10.02 -15.54
CA ALA A 166 9.64 10.61 -14.30
C ALA A 166 9.27 12.10 -14.21
N PHE A 167 9.46 12.83 -15.30
CA PHE A 167 9.07 14.24 -15.39
C PHE A 167 7.55 14.44 -15.27
N THR A 168 6.76 13.60 -15.94
CA THR A 168 5.30 13.64 -15.83
C THR A 168 4.83 13.43 -14.39
N MET A 169 5.46 12.49 -13.66
CA MET A 169 5.15 12.28 -12.24
C MET A 169 5.50 13.50 -11.39
N ASP A 170 6.68 14.09 -11.60
CA ASP A 170 7.11 15.28 -10.87
C ASP A 170 6.15 16.45 -11.12
N LEU A 171 5.74 16.63 -12.37
CA LEU A 171 4.77 17.65 -12.78
C LEU A 171 3.40 17.38 -12.12
N ALA A 172 2.93 16.13 -12.13
CA ALA A 172 1.65 15.74 -11.52
C ALA A 172 1.62 16.07 -10.03
N PHE A 173 2.66 15.73 -9.28
CA PHE A 173 2.75 16.06 -7.84
C PHE A 173 2.81 17.57 -7.58
N ARG A 174 3.38 18.35 -8.49
CA ARG A 174 3.39 19.82 -8.42
C ARG A 174 1.99 20.41 -8.68
N PHE A 175 1.20 19.78 -9.54
CA PHE A 175 -0.16 20.25 -9.84
C PHE A 175 -1.19 19.96 -8.73
N ILE A 176 -0.97 18.95 -7.90
CA ILE A 176 -1.93 18.62 -6.81
C ILE A 176 -2.28 19.82 -5.93
N PRO A 177 -1.32 20.61 -5.39
CA PRO A 177 -1.66 21.81 -4.62
C PRO A 177 -2.41 22.88 -5.43
N THR A 178 -2.06 23.06 -6.70
CA THR A 178 -2.72 24.01 -7.60
C THR A 178 -4.16 23.61 -7.86
N LEU A 179 -4.41 22.34 -8.23
CA LEU A 179 -5.75 21.78 -8.41
C LEU A 179 -6.59 21.89 -7.14
N THR A 180 -6.00 21.67 -5.98
CA THR A 180 -6.69 21.79 -4.70
C THR A 180 -7.15 23.24 -4.46
N ARG A 181 -6.30 24.20 -4.79
CA ARG A 181 -6.63 25.63 -4.71
C ARG A 181 -7.73 26.00 -5.70
N ASP A 182 -7.62 25.59 -6.96
CA ASP A 182 -8.60 25.85 -8.01
C ASP A 182 -9.96 25.26 -7.66
N PHE A 183 -9.96 24.04 -7.10
CA PHE A 183 -11.17 23.40 -6.60
C PHE A 183 -11.81 24.22 -5.45
N SER A 184 -11.01 24.70 -4.49
CA SER A 184 -11.54 25.51 -3.39
C SER A 184 -12.11 26.83 -3.87
N VAL A 185 -11.43 27.52 -4.78
CA VAL A 185 -11.91 28.78 -5.38
C VAL A 185 -13.22 28.55 -6.15
N THR A 186 -13.28 27.48 -6.95
CA THR A 186 -14.51 27.14 -7.69
C THR A 186 -15.65 26.80 -6.74
N LEU A 187 -15.37 26.07 -5.67
CA LEU A 187 -16.35 25.73 -4.64
C LEU A 187 -16.91 26.98 -3.97
N ASP A 188 -16.04 27.92 -3.58
CA ASP A 188 -16.46 29.18 -2.94
C ASP A 188 -17.25 30.07 -3.90
N ALA A 189 -16.87 30.12 -5.17
CA ALA A 189 -17.62 30.79 -6.21
C ALA A 189 -19.04 30.19 -6.43
N GLN A 190 -19.16 28.87 -6.37
CA GLN A 190 -20.47 28.21 -6.49
C GLN A 190 -21.31 28.41 -5.21
N ARG A 191 -20.70 28.41 -4.03
CA ARG A 191 -21.37 28.74 -2.78
C ARG A 191 -21.92 30.16 -2.78
N ALA A 192 -21.15 31.12 -3.31
CA ALA A 192 -21.63 32.50 -3.48
C ALA A 192 -22.85 32.62 -4.40
N ARG A 193 -23.00 31.67 -5.36
CA ARG A 193 -24.18 31.55 -6.24
C ARG A 193 -25.36 30.79 -5.61
N GLY A 194 -25.28 30.47 -4.31
CA GLY A 194 -26.34 29.75 -3.59
C GLY A 194 -26.26 28.21 -3.74
N TYR A 195 -25.11 27.69 -4.19
CA TYR A 195 -24.94 26.25 -4.37
C TYR A 195 -24.66 25.56 -3.03
N GLU A 196 -25.61 24.74 -2.56
CA GLU A 196 -25.50 23.97 -1.32
C GLU A 196 -25.15 22.51 -1.61
N ILE A 197 -23.93 22.08 -1.24
CA ILE A 197 -23.48 20.68 -1.36
C ILE A 197 -24.03 19.83 -0.22
N GLU A 198 -24.14 20.41 0.99
CA GLU A 198 -24.34 19.67 2.24
C GLU A 198 -25.78 19.12 2.43
N ARG A 199 -26.77 19.69 1.75
CA ARG A 199 -28.17 19.26 1.84
C ARG A 199 -28.58 18.32 0.71
N THR A 200 -28.05 17.10 0.71
CA THR A 200 -28.46 16.12 -0.31
C THR A 200 -29.47 15.14 0.27
N LYS A 201 -30.76 15.45 0.15
CA LYS A 201 -31.84 14.48 0.20
C LYS A 201 -31.98 13.89 -1.20
N GLY A 202 -31.31 12.77 -1.49
CA GLY A 202 -31.39 12.11 -2.80
C GLY A 202 -30.38 10.96 -2.94
N GLY A 203 -30.67 10.01 -3.83
CA GLY A 203 -29.81 8.85 -4.10
C GLY A 203 -28.46 9.24 -4.75
N LEU A 204 -27.60 8.23 -4.99
CA LEU A 204 -26.25 8.40 -5.56
C LEU A 204 -26.23 9.24 -6.84
N ILE A 205 -27.23 9.09 -7.74
CA ILE A 205 -27.34 9.85 -9.01
C ILE A 205 -27.53 11.35 -8.72
N ALA A 206 -28.31 11.72 -7.73
CA ALA A 206 -28.50 13.11 -7.34
C ALA A 206 -27.22 13.73 -6.77
N GLN A 207 -26.42 12.94 -6.04
CA GLN A 207 -25.09 13.35 -5.53
C GLN A 207 -24.11 13.61 -6.67
N VAL A 208 -24.01 12.69 -7.64
CA VAL A 208 -23.16 12.86 -8.82
C VAL A 208 -23.54 14.11 -9.61
N ARG A 209 -24.84 14.32 -9.88
CA ARG A 209 -25.34 15.50 -10.60
C ARG A 209 -24.98 16.82 -9.92
N LYS A 210 -24.88 16.82 -8.58
CA LYS A 210 -24.43 17.99 -7.82
C LYS A 210 -22.92 18.23 -7.89
N VAL A 211 -22.10 17.23 -8.17
CA VAL A 211 -20.65 17.39 -8.30
C VAL A 211 -20.24 17.95 -9.67
N VAL A 212 -21.04 17.72 -10.71
CA VAL A 212 -20.77 18.15 -12.09
C VAL A 212 -20.46 19.67 -12.22
N PRO A 213 -21.25 20.61 -11.62
CA PRO A 213 -20.98 22.04 -11.68
C PRO A 213 -19.65 22.47 -11.05
N LEU A 214 -19.02 21.61 -10.24
CA LEU A 214 -17.71 21.85 -9.66
C LEU A 214 -16.60 21.22 -10.51
N VAL A 215 -16.81 19.98 -10.96
CA VAL A 215 -15.79 19.23 -11.71
C VAL A 215 -15.55 19.82 -13.09
N VAL A 216 -16.61 20.20 -13.82
CA VAL A 216 -16.47 20.72 -15.19
C VAL A 216 -15.61 22.00 -15.24
N PRO A 217 -15.86 23.06 -14.46
CA PRO A 217 -15.01 24.24 -14.47
C PRO A 217 -13.56 23.97 -14.05
N VAL A 218 -13.36 23.15 -13.03
CA VAL A 218 -12.00 22.81 -12.57
C VAL A 218 -11.25 22.04 -13.66
N THR A 219 -11.90 21.07 -14.33
CA THR A 219 -11.29 20.31 -15.41
C THR A 219 -10.94 21.21 -16.61
N MET A 220 -11.85 22.09 -17.01
CA MET A 220 -11.58 23.02 -18.11
C MET A 220 -10.42 23.96 -17.78
N ASN A 221 -10.38 24.53 -16.58
CA ASN A 221 -9.28 25.37 -16.13
C ASN A 221 -7.95 24.59 -16.10
N SER A 222 -7.99 23.32 -15.65
CA SER A 222 -6.81 22.46 -15.61
C SER A 222 -6.25 22.17 -17.02
N ILE A 223 -7.12 21.98 -18.02
CA ILE A 223 -6.71 21.79 -19.43
C ILE A 223 -6.03 23.06 -19.94
N LEU A 224 -6.66 24.23 -19.76
CA LEU A 224 -6.10 25.51 -20.19
C LEU A 224 -4.74 25.79 -19.52
N THR A 225 -4.66 25.57 -18.20
CA THR A 225 -3.38 25.70 -17.47
C THR A 225 -2.32 24.73 -18.02
N GLY A 226 -2.74 23.51 -18.40
CA GLY A 226 -1.86 22.53 -19.04
C GLY A 226 -1.32 23.02 -20.39
N GLU A 227 -2.16 23.61 -21.24
CA GLU A 227 -1.76 24.20 -22.51
C GLU A 227 -0.77 25.37 -22.30
N ASP A 228 -1.03 26.25 -21.34
CA ASP A 228 -0.11 27.34 -20.99
C ASP A 228 1.27 26.83 -20.54
N VAL A 229 1.30 25.75 -19.76
CA VAL A 229 2.56 25.11 -19.33
C VAL A 229 3.29 24.52 -20.53
N VAL A 230 2.60 23.82 -21.44
CA VAL A 230 3.20 23.27 -22.67
C VAL A 230 3.78 24.38 -23.52
N ASN A 231 3.02 25.44 -23.80
CA ASN A 231 3.46 26.60 -24.56
C ASN A 231 4.70 27.27 -23.92
N ALA A 232 4.70 27.43 -22.60
CA ALA A 232 5.85 27.97 -21.87
C ALA A 232 7.08 27.05 -21.95
N MET A 233 6.90 25.74 -22.00
CA MET A 233 7.99 24.76 -22.20
C MET A 233 8.55 24.82 -23.61
N ASP A 234 7.70 24.93 -24.63
CA ASP A 234 8.11 25.03 -26.02
C ASP A 234 8.91 26.31 -26.28
N LEU A 235 8.48 27.45 -25.73
CA LEU A 235 9.22 28.70 -25.80
C LEU A 235 10.60 28.64 -25.13
N ARG A 236 10.80 27.73 -24.18
CA ARG A 236 12.09 27.46 -23.52
C ARG A 236 12.90 26.35 -24.19
N CYS A 237 12.49 25.91 -25.38
CA CYS A 237 13.11 24.80 -26.10
C CYS A 237 13.21 23.50 -25.28
N PHE A 238 12.19 23.21 -24.47
CA PHE A 238 12.20 22.05 -23.59
C PHE A 238 12.11 20.75 -24.40
N GLY A 239 13.10 19.88 -24.22
CA GLY A 239 13.14 18.57 -24.89
C GLY A 239 13.96 18.51 -26.17
N LEU A 240 14.54 19.62 -26.66
CA LEU A 240 15.46 19.63 -27.80
C LEU A 240 16.84 19.06 -27.46
N HIS A 241 17.27 19.19 -26.21
CA HIS A 241 18.58 18.72 -25.74
C HIS A 241 18.45 17.71 -24.60
N ALA A 242 19.52 17.00 -24.32
CA ALA A 242 19.61 16.11 -23.15
C ALA A 242 19.34 16.90 -21.86
N ARG A 243 18.52 16.34 -20.97
CA ARG A 243 18.07 17.01 -19.75
C ARG A 243 19.08 16.87 -18.64
N THR A 244 19.32 17.96 -17.92
CA THR A 244 20.02 17.96 -16.65
C THR A 244 19.01 18.10 -15.50
N TRP A 245 19.14 17.25 -14.49
CA TRP A 245 18.28 17.31 -13.32
C TRP A 245 18.95 18.17 -12.25
N ILE A 246 18.20 19.12 -11.69
CA ILE A 246 18.68 20.02 -10.64
C ILE A 246 18.94 19.24 -9.34
N GLN A 247 18.05 18.31 -9.03
CA GLN A 247 18.19 17.43 -7.87
C GLN A 247 18.77 16.10 -8.31
N THR A 248 19.82 15.65 -7.63
CA THR A 248 20.42 14.33 -7.82
C THR A 248 20.41 13.57 -6.52
N LEU A 249 19.95 12.35 -6.55
CA LEU A 249 20.01 11.44 -5.42
C LEU A 249 21.37 10.75 -5.40
N GLN A 250 22.01 10.66 -4.23
CA GLN A 250 23.31 10.01 -4.08
C GLN A 250 23.19 8.89 -3.07
N TYR A 251 23.56 7.69 -3.50
CA TYR A 251 23.63 6.53 -2.61
C TYR A 251 24.74 6.73 -1.58
N ARG A 252 24.43 6.36 -0.34
CA ARG A 252 25.39 6.31 0.75
C ARG A 252 25.68 4.84 1.09
N TRP A 253 26.74 4.58 1.82
CA TRP A 253 27.17 3.23 2.17
C TRP A 253 26.05 2.42 2.88
N TYR A 254 25.24 3.04 3.74
CA TYR A 254 24.15 2.39 4.43
C TYR A 254 22.95 2.04 3.52
N ASP A 255 22.77 2.74 2.41
CA ASP A 255 21.76 2.41 1.41
C ASP A 255 22.11 1.08 0.72
N PHE A 256 23.40 0.90 0.38
CA PHE A 256 23.90 -0.37 -0.15
C PHE A 256 23.78 -1.50 0.89
N ALA A 257 24.02 -1.22 2.18
CA ALA A 257 23.84 -2.21 3.23
C ALA A 257 22.37 -2.68 3.35
N ILE A 258 21.40 -1.76 3.26
CA ILE A 258 19.98 -2.08 3.32
C ILE A 258 19.55 -2.89 2.09
N ILE A 259 19.95 -2.48 0.89
CA ILE A 259 19.67 -3.21 -0.34
C ILE A 259 20.32 -4.60 -0.29
N GLY A 260 21.60 -4.69 0.10
CA GLY A 260 22.32 -5.95 0.24
C GLY A 260 21.68 -6.90 1.24
N PHE A 261 21.23 -6.39 2.40
CA PHE A 261 20.48 -7.17 3.37
C PHE A 261 19.16 -7.69 2.79
N SER A 262 18.41 -6.83 2.07
CA SER A 262 17.13 -7.22 1.47
C SER A 262 17.32 -8.27 0.36
N VAL A 263 18.37 -8.13 -0.47
CA VAL A 263 18.73 -9.13 -1.49
C VAL A 263 19.15 -10.44 -0.83
N ALA A 264 20.02 -10.38 0.18
CA ALA A 264 20.44 -11.58 0.92
C ALA A 264 19.26 -12.31 1.55
N THR A 265 18.32 -11.57 2.13
CA THR A 265 17.09 -12.13 2.69
C THR A 265 16.22 -12.79 1.62
N LEU A 266 16.06 -12.17 0.46
CA LEU A 266 15.30 -12.76 -0.65
C LEU A 266 15.98 -14.02 -1.20
N VAL A 267 17.30 -13.97 -1.41
CA VAL A 267 18.08 -15.14 -1.88
C VAL A 267 17.99 -16.27 -0.85
N ALA A 268 18.16 -15.96 0.43
CA ALA A 268 17.99 -16.93 1.50
C ALA A 268 16.58 -17.54 1.48
N ALA A 269 15.53 -16.74 1.26
CA ALA A 269 14.16 -17.21 1.14
C ALA A 269 14.00 -18.21 -0.02
N ILE A 270 14.54 -17.88 -1.20
CA ILE A 270 14.45 -18.70 -2.41
C ILE A 270 15.26 -20.02 -2.25
N VAL A 271 16.39 -19.98 -1.54
CA VAL A 271 17.26 -21.15 -1.37
C VAL A 271 16.78 -22.07 -0.23
N ILE A 272 16.36 -21.49 0.90
CA ILE A 272 15.95 -22.27 2.09
C ILE A 272 14.71 -23.11 1.80
N GLN A 273 13.76 -22.56 1.07
CA GLN A 273 12.48 -23.24 0.80
C GLN A 273 12.66 -24.58 0.06
N PRO A 274 13.35 -24.67 -1.10
CA PRO A 274 13.51 -25.94 -1.82
C PRO A 274 14.57 -26.86 -1.21
N VAL A 275 15.64 -26.32 -0.60
CA VAL A 275 16.76 -27.15 -0.08
C VAL A 275 16.40 -27.84 1.22
N PHE A 276 15.74 -27.12 2.11
CA PHE A 276 15.40 -27.65 3.44
C PHE A 276 13.95 -28.10 3.56
N HIS A 277 13.13 -27.93 2.51
CA HIS A 277 11.67 -28.12 2.54
C HIS A 277 10.99 -27.41 3.74
N ILE A 278 11.63 -26.33 4.23
CA ILE A 278 11.19 -25.51 5.36
C ILE A 278 10.53 -24.27 4.77
N GLY A 279 9.39 -23.86 5.32
CA GLY A 279 8.66 -22.67 4.83
C GLY A 279 7.28 -23.00 4.30
N GLY A 280 6.96 -24.30 4.19
CA GLY A 280 5.59 -24.79 4.02
C GLY A 280 4.76 -24.55 5.29
N PHE A 281 3.48 -24.75 5.20
CA PHE A 281 2.57 -24.65 6.33
C PHE A 281 2.93 -25.68 7.40
N TRP A 282 3.34 -25.25 8.57
CA TRP A 282 3.73 -26.07 9.70
C TRP A 282 2.88 -25.74 10.93
N VAL A 283 2.32 -26.77 11.54
CA VAL A 283 1.59 -26.66 12.81
C VAL A 283 2.41 -27.36 13.90
N PRO A 284 2.65 -26.74 15.05
CA PRO A 284 3.38 -27.37 16.15
C PRO A 284 2.65 -28.59 16.70
N ALA A 285 3.35 -29.70 16.88
CA ALA A 285 2.78 -30.97 17.38
C ALA A 285 2.17 -30.83 18.79
N TRP A 286 2.60 -29.85 19.59
CA TRP A 286 2.05 -29.60 20.94
C TRP A 286 0.68 -28.91 20.93
N ILE A 287 0.26 -28.35 19.78
CA ILE A 287 -1.07 -27.73 19.61
C ILE A 287 -2.11 -28.76 19.15
N ILE A 288 -1.66 -29.85 18.52
CA ILE A 288 -2.52 -30.93 18.05
C ILE A 288 -2.76 -31.83 19.27
N PRO A 289 -3.96 -31.85 19.88
CA PRO A 289 -4.27 -32.85 20.91
C PRO A 289 -4.21 -34.23 20.27
N GLY A 290 -3.36 -35.11 20.82
CA GLY A 290 -3.15 -36.50 20.39
C GLY A 290 -4.41 -37.36 20.49
#